data_54edd27d5f8d40fddeb97d49e5b6a939
#
_entry.id   54edd27d5f8d40fddeb97d49e5b6a939
#
_cell.length_a   1.000
_cell.length_b   1.000
_cell.length_c   1.000
_cell.angle_alpha   90.00
_cell.angle_beta   90.00
_cell.angle_gamma   90.00
#
_symmetry.space_group_name_H-M   'P 1'
#
loop_
_entity.id
_entity.type
_entity.pdbx_description
1 polymer ?
#
loop_
_entity_poly.entity_id
_entity_poly.type
_entity_poly.pdbx_seq_one_letter_code
_entity_poly.pdbx_strand_id
1 'polypeptide(L)'
;MSMLDDLYLPDKKRLSSQLVGRPGSGKSYFIDKTLDAFLKQNDDENLRVLYICPKHEYTYPKVRPTSLFQLQKSLRKERLTILYPDPTFFDAETDAAVDMVFSLREANDENFKGIIIIDDAQIILDSRKAASASMKRLVLTGRSKGIRGVLVAHSPVVNKLLEGSTEHLITFRLPYVNVYGDAKKRFGVDLEPVQEQIAQTPYSFAWFDLVKGTTRLMSPIE
;
A
#
# COMPACT_ATOMS: atom_id res chain seq x y z
N MET A 1 -18.14 -7.41 -5.08
CA MET A 1 -16.76 -6.92 -5.21
C MET A 1 -15.93 -7.69 -4.22
N SER A 2 -14.82 -8.26 -4.65
CA SER A 2 -13.96 -9.11 -3.81
C SER A 2 -13.09 -8.26 -2.88
N MET A 3 -12.54 -8.88 -1.82
CA MET A 3 -11.54 -8.26 -0.95
C MET A 3 -10.33 -7.75 -1.76
N LEU A 4 -9.95 -8.47 -2.82
CA LEU A 4 -8.84 -8.09 -3.70
C LEU A 4 -9.14 -6.82 -4.49
N ASP A 5 -10.38 -6.67 -4.97
CA ASP A 5 -10.82 -5.45 -5.64
C ASP A 5 -10.83 -4.27 -4.67
N ASP A 6 -11.30 -4.50 -3.43
CA ASP A 6 -11.30 -3.47 -2.39
C ASP A 6 -9.87 -3.00 -2.07
N LEU A 7 -8.87 -3.89 -2.11
CA LEU A 7 -7.48 -3.55 -1.82
C LEU A 7 -6.76 -2.92 -3.01
N TYR A 8 -6.89 -3.48 -4.20
CA TYR A 8 -6.01 -3.19 -5.32
C TYR A 8 -6.68 -2.45 -6.49
N LEU A 9 -7.99 -2.62 -6.72
CA LEU A 9 -8.60 -2.07 -7.93
C LEU A 9 -8.47 -0.54 -7.99
N PRO A 10 -7.78 0.03 -8.99
CA PRO A 10 -7.62 1.47 -9.14
C PRO A 10 -8.87 2.09 -9.77
N ASP A 11 -9.93 2.19 -8.98
CA ASP A 11 -11.18 2.86 -9.35
C ASP A 11 -11.12 4.34 -8.97
N LYS A 12 -11.70 5.22 -9.80
CA LYS A 12 -11.81 6.67 -9.54
C LYS A 12 -12.56 7.02 -8.24
N LYS A 13 -13.25 6.05 -7.64
CA LYS A 13 -13.97 6.23 -6.36
C LYS A 13 -13.17 5.75 -5.14
N ARG A 14 -12.01 5.11 -5.35
CA ARG A 14 -11.27 4.45 -4.28
C ARG A 14 -10.08 5.27 -3.79
N LEU A 15 -9.98 5.41 -2.48
CA LEU A 15 -8.86 6.03 -1.80
C LEU A 15 -7.71 5.03 -1.58
N SER A 16 -6.63 5.45 -0.94
CA SER A 16 -5.52 4.58 -0.58
C SER A 16 -5.89 3.56 0.49
N SER A 17 -5.10 2.49 0.59
CA SER A 17 -5.18 1.49 1.66
C SER A 17 -3.91 1.51 2.52
N GLN A 18 -4.04 1.24 3.81
CA GLN A 18 -2.92 1.07 4.72
C GLN A 18 -2.90 -0.34 5.30
N LEU A 19 -1.73 -0.99 5.26
CA LEU A 19 -1.45 -2.25 5.94
C LEU A 19 -0.48 -1.98 7.07
N VAL A 20 -0.88 -2.27 8.29
CA VAL A 20 -0.07 -1.95 9.47
C VAL A 20 0.12 -3.17 10.37
N GLY A 21 1.31 -3.27 10.99
CA GLY A 21 1.60 -4.34 11.93
C GLY A 21 3.10 -4.46 12.21
N ARG A 22 3.46 -5.05 13.34
CA ARG A 22 4.87 -5.24 13.73
C ARG A 22 5.65 -6.07 12.70
N PRO A 23 6.99 -6.00 12.69
CA PRO A 23 7.81 -6.94 11.92
C PRO A 23 7.43 -8.39 12.22
N GLY A 24 7.43 -9.25 11.20
CA GLY A 24 7.07 -10.67 11.33
C GLY A 24 5.57 -10.95 11.54
N SER A 25 4.69 -9.95 11.41
CA SER A 25 3.22 -10.16 11.57
C SER A 25 2.52 -10.71 10.33
N GLY A 26 3.23 -10.93 9.22
CA GLY A 26 2.67 -11.52 7.99
C GLY A 26 2.29 -10.52 6.89
N LYS A 27 2.56 -9.22 7.04
CA LYS A 27 2.19 -8.20 6.03
C LYS A 27 2.72 -8.49 4.63
N SER A 28 4.01 -8.78 4.50
CA SER A 28 4.63 -9.06 3.20
C SER A 28 4.06 -10.33 2.59
N TYR A 29 3.88 -11.39 3.39
CA TYR A 29 3.21 -12.62 2.95
C TYR A 29 1.77 -12.35 2.46
N PHE A 30 1.03 -11.53 3.20
CA PHE A 30 -0.31 -11.11 2.80
C PHE A 30 -0.31 -10.42 1.45
N ILE A 31 0.60 -9.46 1.22
CA ILE A 31 0.72 -8.75 -0.06
C ILE A 31 1.05 -9.73 -1.18
N ASP A 32 2.01 -10.62 -0.97
CA ASP A 32 2.40 -11.61 -1.98
C ASP A 32 1.22 -12.45 -2.45
N LYS A 33 0.51 -13.04 -1.51
CA LYS A 33 -0.63 -13.91 -1.79
C LYS A 33 -1.78 -13.16 -2.42
N THR A 34 -2.14 -11.99 -1.88
CA THR A 34 -3.26 -11.21 -2.37
C THR A 34 -2.96 -10.54 -3.71
N LEU A 35 -1.74 -10.06 -3.92
CA LEU A 35 -1.33 -9.48 -5.19
C LEU A 35 -1.26 -10.53 -6.30
N ASP A 36 -0.69 -11.70 -6.03
CA ASP A 36 -0.66 -12.82 -6.99
C ASP A 36 -2.08 -13.25 -7.40
N ALA A 37 -2.97 -13.40 -6.42
CA ALA A 37 -4.37 -13.73 -6.67
C ALA A 37 -5.09 -12.63 -7.48
N PHE A 38 -4.85 -11.37 -7.15
CA PHE A 38 -5.43 -10.24 -7.89
C PHE A 38 -4.96 -10.19 -9.34
N LEU A 39 -3.64 -10.35 -9.57
CA LEU A 39 -3.08 -10.34 -10.93
C LEU A 39 -3.54 -11.52 -11.77
N LYS A 40 -3.82 -12.69 -11.16
CA LYS A 40 -4.40 -13.85 -11.86
C LYS A 40 -5.87 -13.67 -12.22
N GLN A 41 -6.63 -12.94 -11.40
CA GLN A 41 -8.05 -12.70 -11.63
C GLN A 41 -8.33 -11.49 -12.53
N ASN A 42 -7.33 -10.64 -12.74
CA ASN A 42 -7.48 -9.39 -13.49
C ASN A 42 -6.61 -9.43 -14.75
N ASP A 43 -7.24 -9.51 -15.93
CA ASP A 43 -6.57 -9.58 -17.23
C ASP A 43 -6.39 -8.21 -17.90
N ASP A 44 -6.59 -7.10 -17.17
CA ASP A 44 -6.45 -5.75 -17.72
C ASP A 44 -5.00 -5.48 -18.18
N GLU A 45 -4.80 -5.40 -19.49
CA GLU A 45 -3.50 -5.15 -20.10
C GLU A 45 -2.96 -3.75 -19.79
N ASN A 46 -3.80 -2.81 -19.39
CA ASN A 46 -3.42 -1.44 -19.03
C ASN A 46 -3.04 -1.31 -17.56
N LEU A 47 -3.19 -2.37 -16.78
CA LEU A 47 -2.82 -2.37 -15.36
C LEU A 47 -1.30 -2.49 -15.19
N ARG A 48 -0.74 -1.59 -14.40
CA ARG A 48 0.67 -1.62 -13.97
C ARG A 48 0.75 -1.57 -12.45
N VAL A 49 1.54 -2.45 -11.90
CA VAL A 49 1.82 -2.51 -10.46
C VAL A 49 3.28 -2.18 -10.24
N LEU A 50 3.54 -1.18 -9.41
CA LEU A 50 4.86 -0.85 -8.90
C LEU A 50 4.91 -1.21 -7.43
N TYR A 51 5.81 -2.11 -7.04
CA TYR A 51 6.10 -2.42 -5.65
C TYR A 51 7.47 -1.87 -5.27
N ILE A 52 7.49 -0.91 -4.35
CA ILE A 52 8.69 -0.27 -3.82
C ILE A 52 9.01 -0.92 -2.48
N CYS A 53 10.14 -1.64 -2.42
CA CYS A 53 10.57 -2.40 -1.24
C CYS A 53 11.99 -2.04 -0.85
N PRO A 54 12.22 -1.31 0.27
CA PRO A 54 13.56 -0.90 0.69
C PRO A 54 14.40 -2.03 1.25
N LYS A 55 13.77 -3.14 1.65
CA LYS A 55 14.45 -4.22 2.38
C LYS A 55 14.96 -5.33 1.47
N HIS A 56 15.20 -5.24 0.26
CA HIS A 56 15.80 -6.27 -0.63
C HIS A 56 15.46 -7.76 -0.28
N GLU A 57 14.58 -7.98 0.69
CA GLU A 57 14.17 -9.30 1.22
C GLU A 57 12.96 -9.87 0.49
N TYR A 58 12.31 -9.01 -0.30
CA TYR A 58 11.11 -9.41 -1.03
C TYR A 58 11.49 -10.20 -2.28
N THR A 59 11.18 -11.47 -2.27
CA THR A 59 11.37 -12.36 -3.42
C THR A 59 10.01 -12.75 -4.00
N TYR A 60 9.45 -11.92 -4.85
CA TYR A 60 8.31 -12.38 -5.64
C TYR A 60 8.82 -13.37 -6.68
N PRO A 61 8.38 -14.64 -6.64
CA PRO A 61 8.84 -15.64 -7.59
C PRO A 61 8.57 -15.16 -9.02
N LYS A 62 9.60 -15.13 -9.87
CA LYS A 62 9.56 -14.77 -11.30
C LYS A 62 9.68 -13.27 -11.64
N VAL A 63 9.69 -12.33 -10.69
CA VAL A 63 9.92 -10.93 -10.99
C VAL A 63 11.30 -10.50 -10.51
N ARG A 64 12.15 -10.04 -11.44
CA ARG A 64 13.46 -9.51 -11.09
C ARG A 64 13.30 -8.06 -10.63
N PRO A 65 13.91 -7.69 -9.49
CA PRO A 65 13.94 -6.29 -9.09
C PRO A 65 14.63 -5.43 -10.14
N THR A 66 14.19 -4.20 -10.24
CA THR A 66 14.76 -3.21 -11.17
C THR A 66 15.39 -2.06 -10.38
N SER A 67 16.32 -1.36 -11.00
CA SER A 67 16.83 -0.08 -10.51
C SER A 67 15.96 1.08 -11.03
N LEU A 68 16.06 2.25 -10.39
CA LEU A 68 15.36 3.46 -10.83
C LEU A 68 15.65 3.79 -12.31
N PHE A 69 16.90 3.58 -12.76
CA PHE A 69 17.31 3.80 -14.15
C PHE A 69 16.54 2.94 -15.17
N GLN A 70 16.20 1.71 -14.79
CA GLN A 70 15.48 0.77 -15.65
C GLN A 70 13.97 0.81 -15.47
N LEU A 71 13.49 1.49 -14.43
CA LEU A 71 12.11 1.46 -13.97
C LEU A 71 11.12 1.81 -15.08
N GLN A 72 11.34 2.89 -15.80
CA GLN A 72 10.42 3.33 -16.87
C GLN A 72 10.25 2.28 -17.97
N LYS A 73 11.33 1.61 -18.34
CA LYS A 73 11.32 0.53 -19.35
C LYS A 73 10.55 -0.69 -18.82
N SER A 74 10.75 -1.04 -17.56
CA SER A 74 10.06 -2.16 -16.91
C SER A 74 8.56 -1.88 -16.78
N LEU A 75 8.16 -0.73 -16.29
CA LEU A 75 6.75 -0.34 -16.15
C LEU A 75 5.98 -0.31 -17.49
N ARG A 76 6.66 -0.07 -18.62
CA ARG A 76 6.01 -0.12 -19.94
C ARG A 76 5.75 -1.55 -20.43
N LYS A 77 6.50 -2.52 -19.95
CA LYS A 77 6.48 -3.90 -20.45
C LYS A 77 5.80 -4.86 -19.48
N GLU A 78 6.09 -4.71 -18.19
CA GLU A 78 5.72 -5.68 -17.17
C GLU A 78 4.49 -5.21 -16.41
N ARG A 79 3.61 -6.15 -16.12
CA ARG A 79 2.42 -5.87 -15.28
C ARG A 79 2.80 -5.62 -13.82
N LEU A 80 3.84 -6.28 -13.32
CA LEU A 80 4.40 -6.09 -12.00
C LEU A 80 5.88 -5.74 -12.11
N THR A 81 6.24 -4.62 -11.53
CA THR A 81 7.62 -4.14 -11.42
C THR A 81 7.97 -3.96 -9.95
N ILE A 82 9.12 -4.49 -9.53
CA ILE A 82 9.64 -4.33 -8.17
C ILE A 82 10.83 -3.40 -8.22
N LEU A 83 10.77 -2.31 -7.46
CA LEU A 83 11.89 -1.39 -7.27
C LEU A 83 12.54 -1.63 -5.90
N TYR A 84 13.85 -1.84 -5.89
CA TYR A 84 14.68 -1.78 -4.69
C TYR A 84 15.43 -0.45 -4.68
N PRO A 85 14.90 0.56 -3.99
CA PRO A 85 15.58 1.85 -3.88
C PRO A 85 16.82 1.73 -3.02
N ASP A 86 17.81 2.58 -3.30
CA ASP A 86 18.97 2.74 -2.42
C ASP A 86 18.50 3.27 -1.05
N PRO A 87 18.84 2.63 0.06
CA PRO A 87 18.42 3.09 1.39
C PRO A 87 18.84 4.53 1.70
N THR A 88 19.96 5.00 1.13
CA THR A 88 20.45 6.37 1.29
C THR A 88 19.56 7.40 0.58
N PHE A 89 18.94 6.99 -0.53
CA PHE A 89 18.13 7.85 -1.40
C PHE A 89 16.66 7.43 -1.43
N PHE A 90 16.22 6.66 -0.43
CA PHE A 90 14.89 6.04 -0.42
C PHE A 90 13.76 7.03 -0.71
N ASP A 91 13.76 8.19 -0.04
CA ASP A 91 12.72 9.23 -0.24
C ASP A 91 12.74 9.72 -1.70
N ALA A 92 13.92 10.09 -2.22
CA ALA A 92 14.07 10.67 -3.55
C ALA A 92 13.75 9.64 -4.67
N GLU A 93 14.20 8.40 -4.51
CA GLU A 93 13.93 7.35 -5.50
C GLU A 93 12.45 6.91 -5.48
N THR A 94 11.82 6.89 -4.31
CA THR A 94 10.38 6.64 -4.20
C THR A 94 9.58 7.75 -4.88
N ASP A 95 9.92 9.01 -4.65
CA ASP A 95 9.26 10.13 -5.29
C ASP A 95 9.41 10.08 -6.82
N ALA A 96 10.61 9.83 -7.31
CA ALA A 96 10.86 9.69 -8.74
C ALA A 96 10.07 8.52 -9.35
N ALA A 97 9.98 7.39 -8.63
CA ALA A 97 9.22 6.23 -9.07
C ALA A 97 7.72 6.50 -9.14
N VAL A 98 7.17 7.18 -8.15
CA VAL A 98 5.76 7.64 -8.15
C VAL A 98 5.50 8.55 -9.34
N ASP A 99 6.36 9.55 -9.58
CA ASP A 99 6.20 10.47 -10.70
C ASP A 99 6.32 9.79 -12.07
N MET A 100 7.13 8.73 -12.20
CA MET A 100 7.19 7.92 -13.43
C MET A 100 5.85 7.22 -13.72
N VAL A 101 5.16 6.68 -12.71
CA VAL A 101 3.83 6.08 -12.90
C VAL A 101 2.81 7.13 -13.36
N PHE A 102 2.83 8.32 -12.76
CA PHE A 102 1.97 9.42 -13.20
C PHE A 102 2.27 9.88 -14.62
N SER A 103 3.55 9.98 -14.98
CA SER A 103 3.97 10.36 -16.35
C SER A 103 3.55 9.33 -17.39
N LEU A 104 3.60 8.04 -17.04
CA LEU A 104 3.07 6.98 -17.91
C LEU A 104 1.55 7.11 -18.08
N ARG A 105 0.83 7.43 -17.02
CA ARG A 105 -0.62 7.68 -17.08
C ARG A 105 -0.94 8.87 -17.99
N GLU A 106 -0.18 9.93 -17.91
CA GLU A 106 -0.38 11.14 -18.74
C GLU A 106 -0.05 10.91 -20.22
N ALA A 107 0.89 10.00 -20.50
CA ALA A 107 1.32 9.68 -21.86
C ALA A 107 0.47 8.61 -22.56
N ASN A 108 -0.24 7.75 -21.81
CA ASN A 108 -0.87 6.52 -22.34
C ASN A 108 -2.39 6.51 -22.28
N ASP A 109 -3.06 7.66 -22.16
CA ASP A 109 -4.52 7.71 -22.23
C ASP A 109 -5.28 7.34 -20.93
N GLU A 110 -6.61 7.53 -20.97
CA GLU A 110 -7.55 7.36 -19.86
C GLU A 110 -7.67 5.91 -19.35
N ASN A 111 -7.23 4.95 -20.13
CA ASN A 111 -7.34 3.53 -19.79
C ASN A 111 -6.23 3.01 -18.85
N PHE A 112 -5.10 3.73 -18.73
CA PHE A 112 -4.02 3.31 -17.84
C PHE A 112 -4.49 3.25 -16.38
N LYS A 113 -4.19 2.15 -15.72
CA LYS A 113 -4.44 1.91 -14.31
C LYS A 113 -3.14 1.60 -13.58
N GLY A 114 -2.89 2.29 -12.49
CA GLY A 114 -1.68 2.13 -11.69
C GLY A 114 -1.99 1.66 -10.25
N ILE A 115 -1.17 0.75 -9.75
CA ILE A 115 -1.12 0.41 -8.33
C ILE A 115 0.30 0.68 -7.86
N ILE A 116 0.45 1.46 -6.80
CA ILE A 116 1.74 1.73 -6.17
C ILE A 116 1.70 1.19 -4.76
N ILE A 117 2.48 0.16 -4.50
CA ILE A 117 2.66 -0.43 -3.17
C ILE A 117 3.97 0.08 -2.62
N ILE A 118 3.95 0.69 -1.43
CA ILE A 118 5.15 1.23 -0.78
C ILE A 118 5.32 0.51 0.56
N ASP A 119 6.35 -0.32 0.66
CA ASP A 119 6.73 -0.93 1.94
C ASP A 119 7.55 0.05 2.78
N ASP A 120 7.46 -0.09 4.10
CA ASP A 120 8.05 0.84 5.08
C ASP A 120 7.65 2.33 4.85
N ALA A 121 6.41 2.56 4.43
CA ALA A 121 5.89 3.89 4.09
C ALA A 121 6.03 4.92 5.22
N GLN A 122 6.21 4.49 6.48
CA GLN A 122 6.48 5.39 7.61
C GLN A 122 7.80 6.17 7.47
N ILE A 123 8.73 5.72 6.64
CA ILE A 123 10.01 6.42 6.40
C ILE A 123 9.74 7.74 5.67
N ILE A 124 8.89 7.71 4.66
CA ILE A 124 8.57 8.86 3.79
C ILE A 124 7.34 9.65 4.24
N LEU A 125 6.44 9.02 5.01
CA LEU A 125 5.22 9.62 5.54
C LEU A 125 5.25 9.79 7.05
N ASP A 126 6.42 10.10 7.61
CA ASP A 126 6.58 10.44 9.03
C ASP A 126 5.70 11.64 9.40
N SER A 127 5.02 11.56 10.53
CA SER A 127 4.16 12.64 11.07
C SER A 127 4.91 13.96 11.31
N ARG A 128 6.21 13.90 11.48
CA ARG A 128 7.09 15.06 11.76
C ARG A 128 7.59 15.75 10.49
N LYS A 129 7.41 15.12 9.33
CA LYS A 129 7.86 15.66 8.03
C LYS A 129 6.66 16.06 7.17
N ALA A 130 6.80 17.11 6.39
CA ALA A 130 5.86 17.39 5.31
C ALA A 130 5.99 16.30 4.24
N ALA A 131 4.87 15.74 3.80
CA ALA A 131 4.89 14.82 2.67
C ALA A 131 5.41 15.53 1.41
N SER A 132 6.19 14.82 0.60
CA SER A 132 6.69 15.32 -0.69
C SER A 132 5.55 15.66 -1.66
N ALA A 133 5.86 16.35 -2.74
CA ALA A 133 4.90 16.66 -3.79
C ALA A 133 4.36 15.38 -4.45
N SER A 134 5.24 14.42 -4.73
CA SER A 134 4.88 13.13 -5.34
C SER A 134 3.96 12.31 -4.45
N MET A 135 4.24 12.25 -3.14
CA MET A 135 3.38 11.58 -2.17
C MET A 135 2.03 12.29 -2.01
N LYS A 136 2.01 13.61 -1.97
CA LYS A 136 0.75 14.38 -1.99
C LYS A 136 -0.05 14.09 -3.26
N ARG A 137 0.61 14.04 -4.41
CA ARG A 137 -0.02 13.70 -5.69
C ARG A 137 -0.62 12.30 -5.66
N LEU A 138 0.11 11.29 -5.17
CA LEU A 138 -0.39 9.92 -5.03
C LEU A 138 -1.66 9.87 -4.17
N VAL A 139 -1.61 10.45 -2.98
CA VAL A 139 -2.67 10.35 -1.99
C VAL A 139 -3.90 11.19 -2.35
N LEU A 140 -3.70 12.41 -2.86
CA LEU A 140 -4.80 13.36 -3.12
C LEU A 140 -5.38 13.23 -4.53
N THR A 141 -4.55 12.95 -5.52
CA THR A 141 -4.98 12.96 -6.93
C THR A 141 -4.91 11.60 -7.62
N GLY A 142 -4.22 10.62 -7.05
CA GLY A 142 -4.07 9.27 -7.63
C GLY A 142 -5.41 8.68 -8.03
N ARG A 143 -6.41 8.76 -7.15
CA ARG A 143 -7.77 8.28 -7.39
C ARG A 143 -8.36 8.81 -8.71
N SER A 144 -8.33 10.13 -8.93
CA SER A 144 -8.90 10.75 -10.14
C SER A 144 -8.13 10.36 -11.41
N LYS A 145 -6.91 9.89 -11.27
CA LYS A 145 -6.04 9.44 -12.35
C LYS A 145 -6.03 7.90 -12.54
N GLY A 146 -6.85 7.16 -11.80
CA GLY A 146 -6.83 5.70 -11.85
C GLY A 146 -5.54 5.09 -11.26
N ILE A 147 -4.93 5.77 -10.30
CA ILE A 147 -3.74 5.29 -9.58
C ILE A 147 -4.10 5.09 -8.11
N ARG A 148 -3.84 3.88 -7.59
CA ARG A 148 -4.10 3.51 -6.22
C ARG A 148 -2.82 3.36 -5.42
N GLY A 149 -2.77 3.95 -4.22
CA GLY A 149 -1.71 3.75 -3.24
C GLY A 149 -2.06 2.65 -2.24
N VAL A 150 -1.13 1.73 -1.98
CA VAL A 150 -1.18 0.74 -0.90
C VAL A 150 0.06 0.95 -0.04
N LEU A 151 -0.13 1.43 1.17
CA LEU A 151 0.94 1.85 2.07
C LEU A 151 1.12 0.82 3.17
N VAL A 152 2.32 0.27 3.28
CA VAL A 152 2.66 -0.76 4.27
C VAL A 152 3.56 -0.15 5.33
N ALA A 153 3.19 -0.30 6.60
CA ALA A 153 3.92 0.31 7.69
C ALA A 153 3.93 -0.57 8.96
N HIS A 154 4.78 -0.23 9.92
CA HIS A 154 4.84 -0.94 11.20
C HIS A 154 3.74 -0.47 12.18
N SER A 155 3.26 0.72 12.00
CA SER A 155 2.16 1.31 12.77
C SER A 155 1.27 2.13 11.83
N PRO A 156 0.05 2.51 12.21
CA PRO A 156 -0.74 3.42 11.42
C PRO A 156 0.07 4.66 11.07
N VAL A 157 0.20 4.93 9.78
CA VAL A 157 0.99 6.07 9.31
C VAL A 157 0.25 7.34 9.68
N VAL A 158 0.85 8.10 10.58
CA VAL A 158 0.20 9.23 11.24
C VAL A 158 0.42 10.58 10.54
N ASN A 159 0.76 10.57 9.25
CA ASN A 159 0.79 11.80 8.48
C ASN A 159 -0.64 12.28 8.23
N LYS A 160 -0.92 13.56 8.52
CA LYS A 160 -2.24 14.17 8.35
C LYS A 160 -2.82 14.01 6.95
N LEU A 161 -1.96 13.91 5.95
CA LEU A 161 -2.36 13.67 4.56
C LEU A 161 -3.21 12.40 4.40
N LEU A 162 -2.98 11.39 5.24
CA LEU A 162 -3.66 10.09 5.14
C LEU A 162 -4.97 10.00 5.91
N GLU A 163 -5.23 10.91 6.85
CA GLU A 163 -6.43 10.86 7.70
C GLU A 163 -7.73 10.87 6.87
N GLY A 164 -7.81 11.72 5.84
CA GLY A 164 -8.99 11.80 4.95
C GLY A 164 -8.85 11.04 3.63
N SER A 165 -7.73 10.33 3.42
CA SER A 165 -7.40 9.72 2.14
C SER A 165 -7.18 8.21 2.22
N THR A 166 -7.47 7.62 3.38
CA THR A 166 -7.41 6.17 3.60
C THR A 166 -8.82 5.60 3.59
N GLU A 167 -9.08 4.63 2.72
CA GLU A 167 -10.36 3.92 2.66
C GLU A 167 -10.34 2.67 3.52
N HIS A 168 -9.26 1.91 3.43
CA HIS A 168 -9.10 0.67 4.19
C HIS A 168 -7.88 0.73 5.08
N LEU A 169 -8.08 0.40 6.36
CA LEU A 169 -7.02 0.15 7.32
C LEU A 169 -7.02 -1.35 7.64
N ILE A 170 -5.93 -2.03 7.28
CA ILE A 170 -5.74 -3.45 7.54
C ILE A 170 -4.70 -3.58 8.62
N THR A 171 -5.09 -4.11 9.78
CA THR A 171 -4.18 -4.22 10.92
C THR A 171 -3.85 -5.67 11.22
N PHE A 172 -2.58 -5.98 11.21
CA PHE A 172 -2.00 -7.16 11.82
C PHE A 172 -1.65 -6.85 13.28
N ARG A 173 -1.00 -7.79 13.97
CA ARG A 173 -0.55 -7.54 15.33
C ARG A 173 0.37 -6.32 15.39
N LEU A 174 0.00 -5.35 16.22
CA LEU A 174 0.74 -4.10 16.40
C LEU A 174 1.77 -4.20 17.54
N PRO A 175 2.83 -3.38 17.49
CA PRO A 175 3.92 -3.49 18.47
C PRO A 175 3.59 -2.90 19.86
N TYR A 176 2.77 -1.85 19.93
CA TYR A 176 2.57 -1.07 21.14
C TYR A 176 1.12 -0.59 21.30
N VAL A 177 0.66 -0.55 22.56
CA VAL A 177 -0.69 -0.05 22.94
C VAL A 177 -0.87 1.44 22.61
N ASN A 178 0.17 2.26 22.67
CA ASN A 178 0.10 3.70 22.39
C ASN A 178 -0.41 4.00 20.97
N VAL A 179 -0.18 3.08 20.03
CA VAL A 179 -0.65 3.18 18.64
C VAL A 179 -2.18 3.13 18.54
N TYR A 180 -2.87 2.52 19.51
CA TYR A 180 -4.33 2.38 19.50
C TYR A 180 -5.02 3.73 19.70
N GLY A 181 -4.50 4.57 20.61
CA GLY A 181 -4.98 5.92 20.82
C GLY A 181 -4.86 6.81 19.57
N ASP A 182 -3.75 6.69 18.87
CA ASP A 182 -3.55 7.43 17.62
C ASP A 182 -4.52 6.98 16.52
N ALA A 183 -4.75 5.68 16.37
CA ALA A 183 -5.70 5.16 15.39
C ALA A 183 -7.15 5.61 15.72
N LYS A 184 -7.53 5.57 16.99
CA LYS A 184 -8.86 6.06 17.45
C LYS A 184 -9.04 7.54 17.16
N LYS A 185 -8.03 8.36 17.46
CA LYS A 185 -8.07 9.80 17.24
C LYS A 185 -8.13 10.19 15.77
N ARG A 186 -7.40 9.48 14.90
CA ARG A 186 -7.19 9.87 13.50
C ARG A 186 -8.15 9.19 12.53
N PHE A 187 -8.46 7.93 12.78
CA PHE A 187 -9.30 7.11 11.90
C PHE A 187 -10.64 6.75 12.51
N GLY A 188 -10.90 7.15 13.78
CA GLY A 188 -12.12 6.78 14.49
C GLY A 188 -12.20 5.27 14.84
N VAL A 189 -11.09 4.54 14.75
CA VAL A 189 -11.05 3.08 14.90
C VAL A 189 -10.55 2.68 16.27
N ASP A 190 -11.34 1.91 17.02
CA ASP A 190 -10.90 1.29 18.26
C ASP A 190 -10.16 -0.02 17.96
N LEU A 191 -8.84 -0.02 18.12
CA LEU A 191 -8.01 -1.17 17.81
C LEU A 191 -7.87 -2.16 18.99
N GLU A 192 -8.13 -1.74 20.22
CA GLU A 192 -7.86 -2.55 21.40
C GLU A 192 -8.59 -3.90 21.39
N PRO A 193 -9.94 -3.96 21.25
CA PRO A 193 -10.65 -5.22 21.25
C PRO A 193 -10.29 -6.12 20.08
N VAL A 194 -9.87 -5.54 18.98
CA VAL A 194 -9.46 -6.29 17.78
C VAL A 194 -8.06 -6.87 17.92
N GLN A 195 -7.14 -6.13 18.55
CA GLN A 195 -5.77 -6.59 18.76
C GLN A 195 -5.71 -7.75 19.77
N GLU A 196 -6.61 -7.79 20.75
CA GLU A 196 -6.75 -8.93 21.65
C GLU A 196 -7.12 -10.21 20.88
N GLN A 197 -8.05 -10.11 19.92
CA GLN A 197 -8.46 -11.25 19.09
C GLN A 197 -7.37 -11.67 18.10
N ILE A 198 -6.69 -10.72 17.45
CA ILE A 198 -5.56 -11.00 16.56
C ILE A 198 -4.40 -11.68 17.32
N ALA A 199 -4.21 -11.35 18.60
CA ALA A 199 -3.16 -11.96 19.41
C ALA A 199 -3.37 -13.47 19.66
N GLN A 200 -4.61 -13.93 19.60
CA GLN A 200 -4.97 -15.35 19.84
C GLN A 200 -4.68 -16.24 18.62
N THR A 201 -4.68 -15.68 17.41
CA THR A 201 -4.47 -16.44 16.18
C THR A 201 -3.31 -15.84 15.38
N PRO A 202 -2.17 -16.52 15.25
CA PRO A 202 -1.04 -16.02 14.46
C PRO A 202 -1.45 -15.66 13.02
N TYR A 203 -0.92 -14.55 12.52
CA TYR A 203 -1.15 -14.03 11.15
C TYR A 203 -2.59 -13.66 10.81
N SER A 204 -3.53 -13.69 11.76
CA SER A 204 -4.84 -13.07 11.58
C SER A 204 -4.73 -11.56 11.49
N PHE A 205 -5.72 -10.92 10.90
CA PHE A 205 -5.75 -9.48 10.71
C PHE A 205 -7.17 -8.96 10.79
N ALA A 206 -7.30 -7.66 11.02
CA ALA A 206 -8.59 -6.98 10.93
C ALA A 206 -8.61 -6.03 9.75
N TRP A 207 -9.73 -5.99 9.09
CA TRP A 207 -10.02 -5.10 7.97
C TRP A 207 -11.05 -4.07 8.40
N PHE A 208 -10.68 -2.82 8.39
CA PHE A 208 -11.55 -1.67 8.63
C PHE A 208 -11.85 -0.98 7.31
N ASP A 209 -13.11 -0.93 6.93
CA ASP A 209 -13.61 -0.07 5.86
C ASP A 209 -14.01 1.26 6.50
N LEU A 210 -13.15 2.26 6.37
CA LEU A 210 -13.32 3.56 7.03
C LEU A 210 -14.44 4.39 6.41
N VAL A 211 -14.81 4.10 5.17
CA VAL A 211 -15.91 4.77 4.46
C VAL A 211 -17.26 4.23 4.92
N LYS A 212 -17.37 2.89 5.06
CA LYS A 212 -18.60 2.23 5.50
C LYS A 212 -18.72 2.12 7.03
N GLY A 213 -17.64 2.38 7.77
CA GLY A 213 -17.59 2.19 9.21
C GLY A 213 -17.72 0.74 9.65
N THR A 214 -17.27 -0.22 8.82
CA THR A 214 -17.36 -1.65 9.13
C THR A 214 -16.01 -2.26 9.46
N THR A 215 -16.03 -3.25 10.36
CA THR A 215 -14.85 -4.00 10.78
C THR A 215 -15.07 -5.49 10.55
N ARG A 216 -14.06 -6.17 10.03
CA ARG A 216 -14.06 -7.62 9.83
C ARG A 216 -12.77 -8.20 10.40
N LEU A 217 -12.90 -9.20 11.27
CA LEU A 217 -11.76 -10.02 11.67
C LEU A 217 -11.58 -11.13 10.63
N MET A 218 -10.36 -11.32 10.18
CA MET A 218 -10.01 -12.23 9.09
C MET A 218 -9.02 -13.26 9.59
N SER A 219 -9.23 -14.52 9.18
CA SER A 219 -8.26 -15.60 9.36
C SER A 219 -7.01 -15.36 8.50
N PRO A 220 -5.89 -16.04 8.82
CA PRO A 220 -4.71 -16.03 7.95
C PRO A 220 -5.08 -16.41 6.51
N ILE A 221 -4.38 -15.82 5.55
CA ILE A 221 -4.50 -16.24 4.14
C ILE A 221 -3.66 -17.49 3.93
N GLU A 222 -4.26 -18.53 3.41
CA GLU A 222 -3.60 -19.79 3.05
C GLU A 222 -2.81 -19.71 1.73
#